data_7cad251d78582232fa794459c86db2e7
#
_entry.id   7cad251d78582232fa794459c86db2e7
#
_cell.length_a   1.000
_cell.length_b   1.000
_cell.length_c   1.000
_cell.angle_alpha   90.00
_cell.angle_beta   90.00
_cell.angle_gamma   90.00
#
_symmetry.space_group_name_H-M   'P 1'
#
loop_
_entity.id
_entity.type
_entity.pdbx_description
1 polymer ?
#
loop_
_entity_poly.entity_id
_entity_poly.type
_entity_poly.pdbx_seq_one_letter_code
_entity_poly.pdbx_strand_id
1 'polypeptide(L)'
;RESEVGNYSFIKGDSSYDTNKQFLFTSKLIPLAKEIQLNIKNYTEEFTIEPSLMSSSWFNILYKGGVVEKHQHAESWDDEKGSVISGAYYPYVDENSCPLIFENEDENYESIPTSGMMVMFPSWLSHYTKPNQSNKRITVSFNTIRKEVYLERSK
;
A
#
# COMPACT_ATOMS: atom_id res chain seq x y z
N ARG A 1 -8.54 -5.43 -19.59
CA ARG A 1 -7.57 -4.61 -18.82
C ARG A 1 -8.14 -3.25 -18.43
N GLU A 2 -8.94 -2.62 -19.29
CA GLU A 2 -9.63 -1.35 -18.98
C GLU A 2 -10.65 -1.49 -17.83
N SER A 3 -11.21 -2.67 -17.63
CA SER A 3 -12.17 -2.95 -16.56
C SER A 3 -11.57 -3.03 -15.15
N GLU A 4 -10.24 -3.04 -15.04
CA GLU A 4 -9.53 -3.10 -13.74
C GLU A 4 -9.05 -1.74 -13.24
N VAL A 5 -9.30 -0.68 -14.02
CA VAL A 5 -8.85 0.68 -13.72
C VAL A 5 -10.04 1.55 -13.36
N GLY A 6 -10.00 2.13 -12.18
CA GLY A 6 -10.99 3.10 -11.70
C GLY A 6 -10.34 4.41 -11.31
N ASN A 7 -11.11 5.50 -11.35
CA ASN A 7 -10.69 6.81 -10.86
C ASN A 7 -11.18 7.03 -9.44
N TYR A 8 -10.25 7.32 -8.54
CA TYR A 8 -10.52 7.56 -7.12
C TYR A 8 -10.55 9.03 -6.77
N SER A 9 -11.43 9.42 -5.85
CA SER A 9 -11.49 10.79 -5.36
C SER A 9 -10.20 11.25 -4.67
N PHE A 10 -9.45 10.34 -4.03
CA PHE A 10 -8.17 10.64 -3.37
C PHE A 10 -6.93 10.25 -4.19
N ILE A 11 -7.10 9.64 -5.37
CA ILE A 11 -6.03 9.29 -6.30
C ILE A 11 -6.32 9.97 -7.63
N LYS A 12 -5.47 10.91 -8.01
CA LYS A 12 -5.46 11.49 -9.37
C LYS A 12 -4.49 10.71 -10.23
N GLY A 13 -4.97 9.64 -10.85
CA GLY A 13 -4.23 8.67 -11.63
C GLY A 13 -5.09 7.44 -11.88
N ASP A 14 -4.50 6.41 -12.44
CA ASP A 14 -5.17 5.12 -12.63
C ASP A 14 -5.01 4.25 -11.38
N SER A 15 -6.07 3.55 -10.99
CA SER A 15 -6.06 2.66 -9.83
C SER A 15 -7.01 1.48 -10.01
N SER A 16 -6.63 0.33 -9.48
CA SER A 16 -7.52 -0.83 -9.39
C SER A 16 -8.28 -0.93 -8.05
N TYR A 17 -8.14 0.04 -7.18
CA TYR A 17 -8.72 -0.02 -5.82
C TYR A 17 -10.23 -0.24 -5.80
N ASP A 18 -11.02 0.38 -6.70
CA ASP A 18 -12.48 0.19 -6.80
C ASP A 18 -12.89 -1.11 -7.50
N THR A 19 -12.07 -1.56 -8.42
CA THR A 19 -12.44 -2.65 -9.34
C THR A 19 -11.82 -3.98 -8.94
N ASN A 20 -10.62 -3.98 -8.35
CA ASN A 20 -9.92 -5.21 -7.95
C ASN A 20 -9.03 -4.98 -6.73
N LYS A 21 -9.58 -5.16 -5.52
CA LYS A 21 -8.84 -5.12 -4.25
C LYS A 21 -8.07 -6.41 -3.93
N GLN A 22 -8.09 -7.38 -4.82
CA GLN A 22 -7.39 -8.66 -4.69
C GLN A 22 -6.35 -8.84 -5.81
N PHE A 23 -5.81 -7.74 -6.28
CA PHE A 23 -4.92 -7.68 -7.43
C PHE A 23 -3.74 -8.66 -7.35
N LEU A 24 -3.08 -8.78 -6.20
CA LEU A 24 -1.94 -9.68 -6.00
C LEU A 24 -2.32 -11.17 -5.93
N PHE A 25 -3.59 -11.50 -5.74
CA PHE A 25 -4.03 -12.90 -5.66
C PHE A 25 -4.37 -13.51 -7.03
N THR A 26 -4.05 -12.82 -8.11
CA THR A 26 -4.13 -13.42 -9.45
C THR A 26 -2.96 -14.40 -9.66
N SER A 27 -3.18 -15.46 -10.42
CA SER A 27 -2.22 -16.55 -10.58
C SER A 27 -0.81 -16.12 -11.03
N LYS A 28 -0.72 -15.08 -11.85
CA LYS A 28 0.56 -14.55 -12.36
C LYS A 28 1.34 -13.78 -11.31
N LEU A 29 0.69 -13.26 -10.27
CA LEU A 29 1.29 -12.43 -9.23
C LEU A 29 1.49 -13.15 -7.89
N ILE A 30 1.11 -14.40 -7.79
CA ILE A 30 1.29 -15.20 -6.58
C ILE A 30 2.75 -15.21 -6.07
N PRO A 31 3.79 -15.31 -6.90
CA PRO A 31 5.17 -15.22 -6.42
C PRO A 31 5.45 -13.89 -5.68
N LEU A 32 4.97 -12.76 -6.22
CA LEU A 32 5.10 -11.46 -5.58
C LEU A 32 4.28 -11.40 -4.28
N ALA A 33 3.06 -11.92 -4.28
CA ALA A 33 2.22 -11.99 -3.07
C ALA A 33 2.90 -12.78 -1.94
N LYS A 34 3.54 -13.91 -2.26
CA LYS A 34 4.31 -14.71 -1.29
C LYS A 34 5.50 -13.95 -0.73
N GLU A 35 6.23 -13.23 -1.56
CA GLU A 35 7.37 -12.42 -1.13
C GLU A 35 6.92 -11.27 -0.21
N ILE A 36 5.85 -10.59 -0.56
CA ILE A 36 5.25 -9.55 0.29
C ILE A 36 4.81 -10.14 1.63
N GLN A 37 4.13 -11.30 1.62
CA GLN A 37 3.70 -11.94 2.87
C GLN A 37 4.87 -12.37 3.76
N LEU A 38 5.98 -12.80 3.18
CA LEU A 38 7.21 -13.09 3.93
C LEU A 38 7.76 -11.83 4.60
N ASN A 39 7.78 -10.72 3.89
CA ASN A 39 8.22 -9.45 4.46
C ASN A 39 7.27 -8.92 5.54
N ILE A 40 5.96 -9.12 5.40
CA ILE A 40 4.98 -8.82 6.46
C ILE A 40 5.30 -9.64 7.71
N LYS A 41 5.57 -10.93 7.58
CA LYS A 41 5.95 -11.79 8.69
C LYS A 41 7.22 -11.26 9.39
N ASN A 42 8.28 -10.97 8.63
CA ASN A 42 9.53 -10.45 9.18
C ASN A 42 9.31 -9.11 9.91
N TYR A 43 8.49 -8.21 9.36
CA TYR A 43 8.15 -6.94 9.99
C TYR A 43 7.41 -7.15 11.32
N THR A 44 6.42 -8.05 11.36
CA THR A 44 5.66 -8.33 12.59
C THR A 44 6.55 -8.94 13.67
N GLU A 45 7.48 -9.81 13.31
CA GLU A 45 8.44 -10.41 14.23
C GLU A 45 9.44 -9.37 14.76
N GLU A 46 9.99 -8.53 13.90
CA GLU A 46 10.97 -7.50 14.28
C GLU A 46 10.39 -6.46 15.24
N PHE A 47 9.17 -6.00 14.99
CA PHE A 47 8.52 -4.96 15.78
C PHE A 47 7.59 -5.51 16.88
N THR A 48 7.58 -6.83 17.09
CA THR A 48 6.74 -7.49 18.09
C THR A 48 5.25 -7.15 17.94
N ILE A 49 4.78 -7.19 16.70
CA ILE A 49 3.39 -6.97 16.33
C ILE A 49 2.70 -8.33 16.14
N GLU A 50 1.41 -8.40 16.39
CA GLU A 50 0.64 -9.63 16.16
C GLU A 50 0.75 -10.11 14.71
N PRO A 51 0.83 -11.45 14.47
CA PRO A 51 0.86 -12.01 13.14
C PRO A 51 -0.26 -11.50 12.27
N SER A 52 0.08 -11.00 11.08
CA SER A 52 -0.86 -10.37 10.16
C SER A 52 -0.76 -10.99 8.77
N LEU A 53 -1.88 -11.00 8.05
CA LEU A 53 -1.98 -11.51 6.69
C LEU A 53 -2.47 -10.41 5.76
N MET A 54 -1.97 -10.42 4.53
CA MET A 54 -2.43 -9.51 3.50
C MET A 54 -3.92 -9.73 3.23
N SER A 55 -4.71 -8.68 3.36
CA SER A 55 -6.17 -8.72 3.22
C SER A 55 -6.67 -8.08 1.93
N SER A 56 -5.97 -7.09 1.43
CA SER A 56 -6.28 -6.40 0.18
C SER A 56 -5.04 -5.88 -0.51
N SER A 57 -5.11 -5.74 -1.81
CA SER A 57 -4.04 -5.20 -2.63
C SER A 57 -4.60 -4.58 -3.90
N TRP A 58 -3.96 -3.54 -4.37
CA TRP A 58 -4.33 -2.82 -5.59
C TRP A 58 -3.09 -2.17 -6.21
N PHE A 59 -3.18 -1.73 -7.47
CA PHE A 59 -2.15 -0.92 -8.07
C PHE A 59 -2.60 0.53 -8.25
N ASN A 60 -1.65 1.44 -8.29
CA ASN A 60 -1.82 2.83 -8.66
C ASN A 60 -0.77 3.22 -9.70
N ILE A 61 -1.17 3.97 -10.69
CA ILE A 61 -0.28 4.57 -11.68
C ILE A 61 -0.46 6.08 -11.61
N LEU A 62 0.57 6.78 -11.17
CA LEU A 62 0.61 8.23 -11.20
C LEU A 62 1.40 8.69 -12.42
N TYR A 63 0.74 9.47 -13.27
CA TYR A 63 1.36 10.21 -14.33
C TYR A 63 1.78 11.60 -13.83
N LYS A 64 2.39 12.42 -14.68
CA LYS A 64 2.78 13.78 -14.32
C LYS A 64 1.58 14.59 -13.80
N GLY A 65 1.72 15.18 -12.63
CA GLY A 65 0.66 15.91 -11.94
C GLY A 65 -0.30 15.02 -11.13
N GLY A 66 -0.22 13.69 -11.25
CA GLY A 66 -1.00 12.76 -10.45
C GLY A 66 -0.63 12.83 -8.98
N VAL A 67 -1.60 12.56 -8.10
CA VAL A 67 -1.42 12.69 -6.65
C VAL A 67 -2.23 11.62 -5.91
N VAL A 68 -1.69 11.19 -4.78
CA VAL A 68 -2.43 10.45 -3.74
C VAL A 68 -2.67 11.42 -2.59
N GLU A 69 -3.92 11.74 -2.32
CA GLU A 69 -4.30 12.65 -1.23
C GLU A 69 -4.06 12.00 0.13
N LYS A 70 -3.92 12.84 1.15
CA LYS A 70 -3.67 12.39 2.52
C LYS A 70 -4.78 11.48 3.02
N HIS A 71 -4.39 10.31 3.52
CA HIS A 71 -5.29 9.31 4.08
C HIS A 71 -4.55 8.37 5.03
N GLN A 72 -5.30 7.55 5.73
CA GLN A 72 -4.82 6.44 6.57
C GLN A 72 -5.77 5.24 6.41
N HIS A 73 -5.33 4.06 6.81
CA HIS A 73 -6.09 2.81 6.63
C HIS A 73 -6.65 2.24 7.93
N ALA A 74 -6.32 2.84 9.06
CA ALA A 74 -6.85 2.53 10.39
C ALA A 74 -6.80 3.79 11.26
N GLU A 75 -7.60 3.86 12.31
CA GLU A 75 -7.57 4.99 13.24
C GLU A 75 -6.43 4.87 14.26
N SER A 76 -6.16 3.66 14.72
CA SER A 76 -5.12 3.37 15.71
C SER A 76 -4.70 1.90 15.69
N TRP A 77 -3.70 1.54 16.51
CA TRP A 77 -3.33 0.15 16.77
C TRP A 77 -4.43 -0.65 17.48
N ASP A 78 -5.32 0.02 18.22
CA ASP A 78 -6.37 -0.60 19.04
C ASP A 78 -7.60 -1.02 18.21
N ASP A 79 -7.65 -0.69 16.94
CA ASP A 79 -8.68 -1.20 16.04
C ASP A 79 -8.44 -2.70 15.74
N GLU A 80 -9.02 -3.56 16.59
CA GLU A 80 -8.84 -5.01 16.52
C GLU A 80 -9.27 -5.62 15.18
N LYS A 81 -10.20 -4.99 14.46
CA LYS A 81 -10.74 -5.47 13.18
C LYS A 81 -10.18 -4.72 11.97
N GLY A 82 -9.46 -3.64 12.22
CA GLY A 82 -8.89 -2.77 11.20
C GLY A 82 -7.59 -3.31 10.59
N SER A 83 -7.08 -2.55 9.64
CA SER A 83 -5.78 -2.80 9.05
C SER A 83 -4.67 -2.54 10.06
N VAL A 84 -3.66 -3.38 10.08
CA VAL A 84 -2.53 -3.30 11.04
C VAL A 84 -1.31 -2.68 10.39
N ILE A 85 -0.89 -3.25 9.27
CA ILE A 85 0.25 -2.83 8.48
C ILE A 85 -0.24 -2.54 7.07
N SER A 86 0.21 -1.45 6.51
CA SER A 86 0.06 -1.10 5.10
C SER A 86 1.43 -1.08 4.43
N GLY A 87 1.45 -1.20 3.12
CA GLY A 87 2.68 -1.14 2.38
C GLY A 87 2.50 -0.75 0.94
N ALA A 88 3.62 -0.39 0.34
CA ALA A 88 3.72 -0.04 -1.05
C ALA A 88 4.98 -0.67 -1.66
N TYR A 89 4.81 -1.42 -2.72
CA TYR A 89 5.87 -1.94 -3.56
C TYR A 89 5.91 -1.14 -4.86
N TYR A 90 7.12 -0.79 -5.31
CA TYR A 90 7.33 0.01 -6.52
C TYR A 90 7.91 -0.87 -7.64
N PRO A 91 7.08 -1.51 -8.48
CA PRO A 91 7.59 -2.31 -9.61
C PRO A 91 8.32 -1.45 -10.63
N TYR A 92 7.91 -0.20 -10.78
CA TYR A 92 8.54 0.75 -11.68
C TYR A 92 8.31 2.19 -11.23
N VAL A 93 9.37 2.97 -11.20
CA VAL A 93 9.33 4.42 -11.03
C VAL A 93 10.33 5.09 -11.96
N ASP A 94 9.90 6.17 -12.63
CA ASP A 94 10.81 7.03 -13.39
C ASP A 94 11.65 7.89 -12.43
N GLU A 95 12.74 8.43 -12.93
CA GLU A 95 13.50 9.49 -12.26
C GLU A 95 12.58 10.67 -11.89
N ASN A 96 12.80 11.26 -10.73
CA ASN A 96 11.96 12.33 -10.16
C ASN A 96 10.51 11.93 -9.84
N SER A 97 10.21 10.65 -9.67
CA SER A 97 8.94 10.21 -9.11
C SER A 97 8.75 10.77 -7.69
N CYS A 98 7.52 11.23 -7.39
CA CYS A 98 7.23 11.83 -6.11
C CYS A 98 7.45 10.86 -4.94
N PRO A 99 8.02 11.32 -3.82
CA PRO A 99 8.13 10.54 -2.61
C PRO A 99 6.76 10.23 -1.99
N LEU A 100 6.72 9.17 -1.19
CA LEU A 100 5.64 8.94 -0.24
C LEU A 100 5.98 9.72 1.04
N ILE A 101 5.06 10.57 1.48
CA ILE A 101 5.25 11.43 2.64
C ILE A 101 4.41 10.88 3.78
N PHE A 102 5.05 10.60 4.90
CA PHE A 102 4.41 10.22 6.15
C PHE A 102 4.33 11.45 7.06
N GLU A 103 3.15 11.68 7.63
CA GLU A 103 2.90 12.78 8.53
C GLU A 103 2.77 12.25 9.96
N ASN A 104 3.65 12.70 10.83
CA ASN A 104 3.56 12.50 12.27
C ASN A 104 3.42 13.88 12.95
N GLU A 105 3.01 13.90 14.21
CA GLU A 105 2.67 15.13 14.94
C GLU A 105 3.76 16.20 14.90
N ASP A 106 5.02 15.80 14.93
CA ASP A 106 6.17 16.71 15.03
C ASP A 106 6.93 16.95 13.73
N GLU A 107 6.88 16.02 12.78
CA GLU A 107 7.63 16.11 11.53
C GLU A 107 7.09 15.21 10.42
N ASN A 108 7.41 15.55 9.18
CA ASN A 108 7.12 14.73 8.01
C ASN A 108 8.36 13.95 7.58
N TYR A 109 8.18 12.70 7.23
CA TYR A 109 9.21 11.84 6.68
C TYR A 109 8.93 11.55 5.20
N GLU A 110 9.93 11.78 4.35
CA GLU A 110 9.84 11.49 2.91
C GLU A 110 10.55 10.17 2.58
N SER A 111 9.80 9.23 2.01
CA SER A 111 10.34 7.98 1.45
C SER A 111 10.46 8.12 -0.07
N ILE A 112 11.69 8.24 -0.57
CA ILE A 112 11.96 8.37 -2.00
C ILE A 112 11.82 6.99 -2.66
N PRO A 113 10.94 6.82 -3.67
CA PRO A 113 10.72 5.53 -4.29
C PRO A 113 11.88 5.15 -5.21
N THR A 114 12.21 3.88 -5.21
CA THR A 114 13.16 3.25 -6.14
C THR A 114 12.51 2.00 -6.72
N SER A 115 12.69 1.72 -8.00
CA SER A 115 12.17 0.49 -8.61
C SER A 115 12.67 -0.75 -7.87
N GLY A 116 11.76 -1.64 -7.50
CA GLY A 116 12.02 -2.82 -6.70
C GLY A 116 11.97 -2.61 -5.17
N MET A 117 11.83 -1.37 -4.69
CA MET A 117 11.73 -1.06 -3.26
C MET A 117 10.33 -1.38 -2.73
N MET A 118 10.27 -1.83 -1.49
CA MET A 118 9.03 -1.95 -0.73
C MET A 118 9.17 -1.17 0.58
N VAL A 119 8.13 -0.43 0.94
CA VAL A 119 8.00 0.25 2.23
C VAL A 119 6.79 -0.30 2.97
N MET A 120 6.94 -0.54 4.26
CA MET A 120 5.87 -0.95 5.16
C MET A 120 5.78 -0.01 6.34
N PHE A 121 4.56 0.24 6.78
CA PHE A 121 4.28 1.21 7.83
C PHE A 121 2.98 0.85 8.57
N PRO A 122 2.79 1.37 9.79
CA PRO A 122 1.53 1.22 10.50
C PRO A 122 0.36 1.78 9.71
N SER A 123 -0.74 1.05 9.63
CA SER A 123 -1.92 1.47 8.84
C SER A 123 -2.58 2.74 9.35
N TRP A 124 -2.36 3.13 10.60
CA TRP A 124 -2.83 4.38 11.19
C TRP A 124 -1.99 5.60 10.81
N LEU A 125 -0.78 5.39 10.26
CA LEU A 125 0.11 6.49 9.89
C LEU A 125 -0.40 7.21 8.64
N SER A 126 -0.70 8.48 8.79
CA SER A 126 -1.19 9.32 7.69
C SER A 126 -0.12 9.52 6.63
N HIS A 127 -0.51 9.38 5.38
CA HIS A 127 0.44 9.48 4.26
C HIS A 127 -0.20 10.04 3.01
N TYR A 128 0.63 10.60 2.13
CA TYR A 128 0.22 11.25 0.89
C TYR A 128 1.40 11.41 -0.07
N THR A 129 1.14 11.86 -1.28
CA THR A 129 2.16 12.32 -2.21
C THR A 129 1.91 13.77 -2.61
N LYS A 130 2.98 14.50 -2.95
CA LYS A 130 2.88 15.72 -3.75
C LYS A 130 2.57 15.35 -5.21
N PRO A 131 2.18 16.30 -6.07
CA PRO A 131 2.00 16.04 -7.49
C PRO A 131 3.24 15.39 -8.10
N ASN A 132 3.05 14.26 -8.79
CA ASN A 132 4.14 13.50 -9.39
C ASN A 132 4.79 14.35 -10.52
N GLN A 133 6.11 14.45 -10.52
CA GLN A 133 6.86 15.19 -11.52
C GLN A 133 7.38 14.30 -12.65
N SER A 134 7.42 12.99 -12.44
CA SER A 134 7.83 12.01 -13.44
C SER A 134 6.69 11.68 -14.41
N ASN A 135 7.03 11.02 -15.52
CA ASN A 135 6.02 10.55 -16.47
C ASN A 135 5.19 9.39 -15.92
N LYS A 136 5.82 8.51 -15.11
CA LYS A 136 5.13 7.34 -14.59
C LYS A 136 5.72 6.88 -13.25
N ARG A 137 4.84 6.63 -12.29
CA ARG A 137 5.15 6.01 -11.00
C ARG A 137 4.11 4.93 -10.73
N ILE A 138 4.55 3.67 -10.71
CA ILE A 138 3.67 2.53 -10.46
C ILE A 138 3.90 2.04 -9.04
N THR A 139 2.81 1.83 -8.32
CA THR A 139 2.80 1.31 -6.96
C THR A 139 1.84 0.14 -6.87
N VAL A 140 2.24 -0.93 -6.21
CA VAL A 140 1.36 -1.98 -5.73
C VAL A 140 1.20 -1.78 -4.23
N SER A 141 0.01 -1.40 -3.82
CA SER A 141 -0.33 -1.14 -2.42
C SER A 141 -1.02 -2.35 -1.80
N PHE A 142 -0.84 -2.53 -0.50
CA PHE A 142 -1.49 -3.61 0.23
C PHE A 142 -1.81 -3.21 1.67
N ASN A 143 -2.83 -3.83 2.22
CA ASN A 143 -3.20 -3.78 3.63
C ASN A 143 -3.18 -5.18 4.23
N THR A 144 -2.99 -5.24 5.52
CA THR A 144 -3.05 -6.48 6.30
C THR A 144 -4.11 -6.38 7.39
N ILE A 145 -4.58 -7.53 7.84
CA ILE A 145 -5.37 -7.66 9.08
C ILE A 145 -4.74 -8.72 9.98
N ARG A 146 -5.08 -8.71 11.25
CA ARG A 146 -4.63 -9.74 12.20
C ARG A 146 -5.02 -11.12 11.70
N LYS A 147 -4.12 -12.08 11.85
CA LYS A 147 -4.35 -13.45 11.40
C LYS A 147 -5.63 -14.06 11.97
N GLU A 148 -5.93 -13.80 13.24
CA GLU A 148 -7.15 -14.28 13.88
C GLU A 148 -8.41 -13.74 13.19
N VAL A 149 -8.45 -12.44 12.92
CA VAL A 149 -9.56 -11.79 12.20
C VAL A 149 -9.70 -12.34 10.78
N TYR A 150 -8.60 -12.57 10.10
CA TYR A 150 -8.60 -13.18 8.76
C TYR A 150 -9.23 -14.57 8.79
N LEU A 151 -8.84 -15.41 9.75
CA LEU A 151 -9.37 -16.77 9.89
C LEU A 151 -10.86 -16.79 10.27
N GLU A 152 -11.31 -15.86 11.09
CA GLU A 152 -12.74 -15.70 11.42
C GLU A 152 -13.58 -15.33 10.19
N ARG A 153 -13.10 -14.42 9.34
CA ARG A 153 -13.79 -14.00 8.11
C ARG A 153 -13.81 -15.08 7.02
N SER A 154 -12.90 -16.07 7.10
CA SER A 154 -12.78 -17.17 6.15
C SER A 154 -13.66 -18.37 6.48
N LYS A 155 -14.37 -18.36 7.61
CA LYS A 155 -15.36 -19.36 7.99
C LYS A 155 -16.72 -19.04 7.36
#